data_56dd7b49a17cf76fc4c220755bae3503
#
_entry.id   56dd7b49a17cf76fc4c220755bae3503
#
_cell.length_a   1.000
_cell.length_b   1.000
_cell.length_c   1.000
_cell.angle_alpha   90.00
_cell.angle_beta   90.00
_cell.angle_gamma   90.00
#
_symmetry.space_group_name_H-M   'P 1'
#
loop_
_entity.id
_entity.type
_entity.pdbx_description
1 polymer ?
#
loop_
_entity_poly.entity_id
_entity_poly.type
_entity_poly.pdbx_seq_one_letter_code
_entity_poly.pdbx_strand_id
1 'polypeptide(L)'
;MARITIPYAVADFAEMRERGFYYVDKTNYIPGLEDYNAPIFLRPRRFGKSLLISMLAHYYDRTKANRFEELFGGTWIGEHPTEEHNQYLVIRYDFSAMVMADDMEGVVQNFNDLNCGPVEVTVEHNRDLFGDFQFTTRGNAVQMLE
;
A
#
# COMPACT_ATOMS: atom_id res chain seq x y z
N MET A 1 -5.78 32.08 -11.94
CA MET A 1 -5.46 30.78 -12.55
C MET A 1 -4.71 29.94 -11.52
N ALA A 2 -5.23 28.79 -11.14
CA ALA A 2 -4.50 27.87 -10.25
C ALA A 2 -3.24 27.38 -10.97
N ARG A 3 -2.09 27.52 -10.31
CA ARG A 3 -0.81 27.08 -10.86
C ARG A 3 -0.74 25.54 -10.77
N ILE A 4 -0.79 24.87 -11.92
CA ILE A 4 -0.61 23.42 -11.98
C ILE A 4 0.83 23.09 -11.62
N THR A 5 1.05 22.35 -10.53
CA THR A 5 2.38 21.91 -10.09
C THR A 5 2.57 20.46 -10.50
N ILE A 6 3.58 20.21 -11.34
CA ILE A 6 3.95 18.85 -11.76
C ILE A 6 4.75 18.20 -10.63
N PRO A 7 4.37 17.03 -10.14
CA PRO A 7 5.10 16.35 -9.09
C PRO A 7 6.45 15.84 -9.60
N TYR A 8 7.49 15.98 -8.76
CA TYR A 8 8.78 15.37 -8.99
C TYR A 8 9.10 14.40 -7.86
N ALA A 9 9.38 13.14 -8.20
CA ALA A 9 9.74 12.08 -7.26
C ALA A 9 8.70 11.80 -6.14
N VAL A 10 7.44 12.17 -6.34
CA VAL A 10 6.35 11.83 -5.40
C VAL A 10 5.93 10.39 -5.64
N ALA A 11 6.07 9.56 -4.61
CA ALA A 11 5.73 8.14 -4.64
C ALA A 11 4.48 7.81 -3.79
N ASP A 12 4.03 8.74 -2.97
CA ASP A 12 2.85 8.59 -2.12
C ASP A 12 1.64 9.27 -2.75
N PHE A 13 0.53 8.53 -2.83
CA PHE A 13 -0.72 9.01 -3.44
C PHE A 13 -1.41 10.05 -2.56
N ALA A 14 -1.38 9.87 -1.24
CA ALA A 14 -1.98 10.84 -0.33
C ALA A 14 -1.27 12.19 -0.43
N GLU A 15 0.06 12.21 -0.39
CA GLU A 15 0.85 13.43 -0.58
C GLU A 15 0.50 14.11 -1.92
N MET A 16 0.35 13.33 -2.98
CA MET A 16 0.00 13.85 -4.31
C MET A 16 -1.34 14.59 -4.30
N ARG A 17 -2.34 14.03 -3.63
CA ARG A 17 -3.69 14.61 -3.56
C ARG A 17 -3.76 15.80 -2.62
N GLU A 18 -3.19 15.69 -1.42
CA GLU A 18 -3.18 16.75 -0.40
C GLU A 18 -2.50 18.03 -0.88
N ARG A 19 -1.39 17.89 -1.62
CA ARG A 19 -0.64 19.04 -2.16
C ARG A 19 -1.20 19.55 -3.47
N GLY A 20 -2.27 18.96 -3.99
CA GLY A 20 -2.90 19.39 -5.25
C GLY A 20 -1.97 19.29 -6.45
N PHE A 21 -1.08 18.31 -6.48
CA PHE A 21 -0.24 18.08 -7.66
C PHE A 21 -1.05 17.58 -8.84
N TYR A 22 -0.52 17.83 -10.04
CA TYR A 22 -1.14 17.32 -11.26
C TYR A 22 -1.11 15.80 -11.28
N TYR A 23 -2.28 15.21 -11.32
CA TYR A 23 -2.47 13.76 -11.37
C TYR A 23 -3.22 13.39 -12.66
N VAL A 24 -2.66 12.46 -13.43
CA VAL A 24 -3.34 11.87 -14.59
C VAL A 24 -4.15 10.69 -14.10
N ASP A 25 -5.45 10.84 -14.08
CA ASP A 25 -6.33 9.79 -13.58
C ASP A 25 -6.33 8.58 -14.53
N LYS A 26 -6.01 7.43 -13.97
CA LYS A 26 -6.07 6.11 -14.59
C LYS A 26 -6.78 5.10 -13.69
N THR A 27 -7.56 5.59 -12.74
CA THR A 27 -8.24 4.75 -11.76
C THR A 27 -9.35 3.89 -12.37
N ASN A 28 -9.78 4.22 -13.57
CA ASN A 28 -10.73 3.41 -14.34
C ASN A 28 -10.23 2.00 -14.70
N TYR A 29 -8.93 1.73 -14.51
CA TYR A 29 -8.35 0.39 -14.68
C TYR A 29 -8.41 -0.47 -13.41
N ILE A 30 -8.78 0.09 -12.25
CA ILE A 30 -8.84 -0.64 -10.98
C ILE A 30 -9.80 -1.84 -11.06
N PRO A 31 -11.05 -1.71 -11.56
CA PRO A 31 -11.93 -2.87 -11.65
C PRO A 31 -11.36 -4.02 -12.47
N GLY A 32 -10.63 -3.70 -13.54
CA GLY A 32 -9.95 -4.74 -14.33
C GLY A 32 -8.77 -5.40 -13.64
N LEU A 33 -8.21 -4.81 -12.57
CA LEU A 33 -7.18 -5.45 -11.74
C LEU A 33 -7.79 -6.47 -10.79
N GLU A 34 -9.03 -6.27 -10.38
CA GLU A 34 -9.76 -7.16 -9.46
C GLU A 34 -10.05 -8.53 -10.07
N ASP A 35 -10.00 -8.64 -11.39
CA ASP A 35 -10.11 -9.92 -12.11
C ASP A 35 -8.88 -10.85 -11.91
N TYR A 36 -7.78 -10.32 -11.35
CA TYR A 36 -6.52 -11.05 -11.20
C TYR A 36 -6.17 -11.27 -9.73
N ASN A 37 -5.95 -12.52 -9.33
CA ASN A 37 -5.57 -12.88 -7.96
C ASN A 37 -4.18 -12.37 -7.55
N ALA A 38 -3.24 -12.30 -8.50
CA ALA A 38 -1.86 -11.89 -8.23
C ALA A 38 -1.27 -11.12 -9.42
N PRO A 39 -1.67 -9.86 -9.64
CA PRO A 39 -1.17 -9.07 -10.76
C PRO A 39 0.31 -8.70 -10.56
N ILE A 40 1.10 -8.90 -11.60
CA ILE A 40 2.52 -8.53 -11.64
C ILE A 40 2.71 -7.31 -12.55
N PHE A 41 3.24 -6.22 -11.99
CA PHE A 41 3.54 -5.00 -12.73
C PHE A 41 5.01 -4.89 -13.10
N LEU A 42 5.31 -5.09 -14.39
CA LEU A 42 6.64 -4.93 -14.95
C LEU A 42 6.70 -3.62 -15.74
N ARG A 43 7.35 -2.62 -15.18
CA ARG A 43 7.57 -1.32 -15.83
C ARG A 43 8.99 -0.81 -15.54
N PRO A 44 9.59 -0.03 -16.42
CA PRO A 44 10.87 0.63 -16.17
C PRO A 44 10.83 1.51 -14.89
N ARG A 45 11.99 1.93 -14.44
CA ARG A 45 12.10 2.90 -13.34
C ARG A 45 11.39 4.21 -13.72
N ARG A 46 10.82 4.92 -12.73
CA ARG A 46 10.10 6.21 -12.87
C ARG A 46 8.78 6.16 -13.65
N PHE A 47 8.22 4.97 -13.88
CA PHE A 47 6.87 4.81 -14.49
C PHE A 47 5.73 4.72 -13.47
N GLY A 48 5.91 5.29 -12.28
CA GLY A 48 4.85 5.43 -11.29
C GLY A 48 4.43 4.15 -10.57
N LYS A 49 5.26 3.09 -10.55
CA LYS A 49 4.93 1.85 -9.84
C LYS A 49 4.65 2.05 -8.36
N SER A 50 5.52 2.80 -7.66
CA SER A 50 5.35 3.07 -6.23
C SER A 50 4.11 3.90 -5.96
N LEU A 51 3.82 4.87 -6.82
CA LEU A 51 2.60 5.66 -6.74
C LEU A 51 1.34 4.80 -6.96
N LEU A 52 1.37 3.88 -7.93
CA LEU A 52 0.28 2.94 -8.16
C LEU A 52 0.04 2.06 -6.92
N ILE A 53 1.10 1.48 -6.35
CA ILE A 53 1.00 0.67 -5.13
C ILE A 53 0.46 1.50 -3.96
N SER A 54 0.93 2.75 -3.78
CA SER A 54 0.41 3.65 -2.75
C SER A 54 -1.07 3.95 -2.96
N MET A 55 -1.50 4.21 -4.19
CA MET A 55 -2.90 4.46 -4.54
C MET A 55 -3.78 3.24 -4.22
N LEU A 56 -3.37 2.04 -4.66
CA LEU A 56 -4.12 0.80 -4.39
C LEU A 56 -4.19 0.51 -2.88
N ALA A 57 -3.11 0.75 -2.15
CA ALA A 57 -3.10 0.60 -0.71
C ALA A 57 -4.12 1.54 -0.03
N HIS A 58 -4.23 2.80 -0.48
CA HIS A 58 -5.25 3.71 0.06
C HIS A 58 -6.67 3.34 -0.37
N TYR A 59 -6.83 2.75 -1.56
CA TYR A 59 -8.13 2.36 -2.09
C TYR A 59 -8.73 1.16 -1.34
N TYR A 60 -7.93 0.14 -1.09
CA TYR A 60 -8.42 -1.10 -0.48
C TYR A 60 -8.37 -1.12 1.05
N ASP A 61 -7.51 -0.27 1.67
CA ASP A 61 -7.30 -0.31 3.11
C ASP A 61 -8.49 0.28 3.89
N ARG A 62 -9.16 -0.56 4.68
CA ARG A 62 -10.28 -0.17 5.54
C ARG A 62 -9.92 0.91 6.56
N THR A 63 -8.66 0.98 6.98
CA THR A 63 -8.20 2.01 7.94
C THR A 63 -8.18 3.41 7.31
N LYS A 64 -8.26 3.50 5.99
CA LYS A 64 -8.26 4.74 5.22
C LYS A 64 -9.65 5.15 4.72
N ALA A 65 -10.70 4.42 5.10
CA ALA A 65 -12.06 4.66 4.64
C ALA A 65 -12.54 6.11 4.92
N ASN A 66 -12.14 6.70 6.04
CA ASN A 66 -12.47 8.08 6.40
C ASN A 66 -11.84 9.14 5.49
N ARG A 67 -10.83 8.77 4.71
CA ARG A 67 -10.12 9.66 3.77
C ARG A 67 -10.44 9.36 2.30
N PHE A 68 -11.36 8.45 2.04
CA PHE A 68 -11.69 8.02 0.68
C PHE A 68 -12.11 9.20 -0.20
N GLU A 69 -13.06 10.01 0.26
CA GLU A 69 -13.53 11.17 -0.50
C GLU A 69 -12.43 12.22 -0.72
N GLU A 70 -11.59 12.46 0.28
CA GLU A 70 -10.46 13.39 0.19
C GLU A 70 -9.46 12.96 -0.90
N LEU A 71 -9.14 11.65 -0.93
CA LEU A 71 -8.11 11.12 -1.81
C LEU A 71 -8.60 10.80 -3.21
N PHE A 72 -9.82 10.27 -3.33
CA PHE A 72 -10.37 9.79 -4.60
C PHE A 72 -11.45 10.70 -5.17
N GLY A 73 -11.90 11.74 -4.46
CA GLY A 73 -12.86 12.70 -4.97
C GLY A 73 -12.42 13.32 -6.30
N GLY A 74 -13.29 13.31 -7.31
CA GLY A 74 -13.01 13.77 -8.65
C GLY A 74 -12.10 12.86 -9.49
N THR A 75 -11.89 11.61 -9.06
CA THR A 75 -11.33 10.54 -9.90
C THR A 75 -12.44 9.63 -10.38
N TRP A 76 -12.17 8.88 -11.46
CA TRP A 76 -13.16 7.94 -11.99
C TRP A 76 -13.61 6.91 -10.97
N ILE A 77 -12.68 6.33 -10.21
CA ILE A 77 -12.99 5.32 -9.19
C ILE A 77 -13.66 5.92 -7.95
N GLY A 78 -13.43 7.19 -7.66
CA GLY A 78 -14.16 7.89 -6.60
C GLY A 78 -15.64 8.07 -6.92
N GLU A 79 -15.97 8.24 -8.21
CA GLU A 79 -17.36 8.32 -8.70
C GLU A 79 -18.00 6.94 -8.94
N HIS A 80 -17.17 5.91 -9.16
CA HIS A 80 -17.59 4.54 -9.47
C HIS A 80 -16.83 3.52 -8.60
N PRO A 81 -16.95 3.56 -7.27
CA PRO A 81 -16.22 2.66 -6.40
C PRO A 81 -16.71 1.20 -6.59
N THR A 82 -15.77 0.26 -6.50
CA THR A 82 -16.10 -1.17 -6.50
C THR A 82 -16.57 -1.61 -5.12
N GLU A 83 -17.14 -2.81 -5.01
CA GLU A 83 -17.53 -3.40 -3.73
C GLU A 83 -16.31 -3.68 -2.82
N GLU A 84 -15.12 -3.80 -3.41
CA GLU A 84 -13.86 -4.14 -2.74
C GLU A 84 -13.18 -2.93 -2.08
N HIS A 85 -13.64 -1.69 -2.34
CA HIS A 85 -12.98 -0.50 -1.76
C HIS A 85 -13.09 -0.49 -0.23
N ASN A 86 -11.97 -0.21 0.42
CA ASN A 86 -11.86 -0.12 1.88
C ASN A 86 -12.36 -1.36 2.65
N GLN A 87 -12.20 -2.56 2.07
CA GLN A 87 -12.62 -3.82 2.68
C GLN A 87 -11.46 -4.59 3.33
N TYR A 88 -10.22 -4.28 3.01
CA TYR A 88 -9.05 -5.09 3.36
C TYR A 88 -8.15 -4.44 4.39
N LEU A 89 -7.36 -5.25 5.07
CA LEU A 89 -6.17 -4.82 5.77
C LEU A 89 -4.99 -4.95 4.82
N VAL A 90 -4.38 -3.82 4.46
CA VAL A 90 -3.31 -3.79 3.47
C VAL A 90 -1.95 -3.75 4.16
N ILE A 91 -1.17 -4.81 3.95
CA ILE A 91 0.22 -4.87 4.39
C ILE A 91 1.13 -4.65 3.18
N ARG A 92 2.07 -3.72 3.30
CA ARG A 92 3.04 -3.41 2.25
C ARG A 92 4.41 -3.92 2.64
N TYR A 93 5.01 -4.69 1.75
CA TYR A 93 6.41 -5.12 1.88
C TYR A 93 7.29 -4.37 0.89
N ASP A 94 8.42 -3.85 1.37
CA ASP A 94 9.44 -3.21 0.54
C ASP A 94 10.76 -3.98 0.65
N PHE A 95 11.05 -4.74 -0.39
CA PHE A 95 12.28 -5.54 -0.47
C PHE A 95 13.49 -4.73 -0.98
N SER A 96 13.30 -3.47 -1.34
CA SER A 96 14.39 -2.65 -1.89
C SER A 96 15.45 -2.28 -0.85
N ALA A 97 15.08 -2.30 0.44
CA ALA A 97 15.98 -2.04 1.56
C ALA A 97 16.65 -3.32 2.11
N MET A 98 16.32 -4.48 1.54
CA MET A 98 16.89 -5.75 2.01
C MET A 98 18.38 -5.83 1.67
N VAL A 99 19.22 -5.98 2.69
CA VAL A 99 20.65 -6.20 2.53
C VAL A 99 20.89 -7.70 2.36
N MET A 100 21.55 -8.08 1.27
CA MET A 100 21.97 -9.46 1.06
C MET A 100 23.14 -9.75 2.00
N ALA A 101 22.95 -10.68 2.92
CA ALA A 101 24.01 -11.19 3.77
C ALA A 101 24.76 -12.34 3.07
N ASP A 102 25.94 -12.66 3.58
CA ASP A 102 26.80 -13.73 3.02
C ASP A 102 26.24 -15.13 3.28
N ASP A 103 25.30 -15.25 4.23
CA ASP A 103 24.65 -16.51 4.57
C ASP A 103 23.11 -16.37 4.56
N MET A 104 22.43 -17.52 4.52
CA MET A 104 20.96 -17.56 4.49
C MET A 104 20.34 -17.09 5.81
N GLU A 105 21.01 -17.30 6.94
CA GLU A 105 20.49 -16.88 8.23
C GLU A 105 20.41 -15.36 8.33
N GLY A 106 21.46 -14.67 7.89
CA GLY A 106 21.48 -13.20 7.81
C GLY A 106 20.47 -12.64 6.82
N VAL A 107 20.24 -13.31 5.69
CA VAL A 107 19.19 -12.91 4.73
C VAL A 107 17.80 -13.02 5.37
N VAL A 108 17.51 -14.13 6.06
CA VAL A 108 16.24 -14.34 6.75
C VAL A 108 16.06 -13.33 7.89
N GLN A 109 17.12 -13.05 8.67
CA GLN A 109 17.05 -12.04 9.73
C GLN A 109 16.75 -10.65 9.18
N ASN A 110 17.45 -10.21 8.13
CA ASN A 110 17.18 -8.92 7.47
C ASN A 110 15.76 -8.84 6.92
N PHE A 111 15.26 -9.95 6.34
CA PHE A 111 13.86 -10.01 5.88
C PHE A 111 12.88 -9.82 7.04
N ASN A 112 13.09 -10.51 8.15
CA ASN A 112 12.24 -10.42 9.32
C ASN A 112 12.25 -9.01 9.92
N ASP A 113 13.42 -8.41 10.09
CA ASP A 113 13.58 -7.07 10.67
C ASP A 113 12.87 -6.01 9.83
N LEU A 114 12.89 -6.14 8.50
CA LEU A 114 12.21 -5.22 7.60
C LEU A 114 10.68 -5.36 7.61
N ASN A 115 10.16 -6.56 7.81
CA ASN A 115 8.74 -6.86 7.57
C ASN A 115 7.92 -7.05 8.84
N CYS A 116 8.53 -7.30 10.01
CA CYS A 116 7.79 -7.43 11.27
C CYS A 116 7.08 -6.13 11.65
N GLY A 117 7.73 -4.98 11.51
CA GLY A 117 7.16 -3.69 11.87
C GLY A 117 5.84 -3.35 11.15
N PRO A 118 5.74 -3.48 9.81
CA PRO A 118 4.48 -3.26 9.09
C PRO A 118 3.33 -4.16 9.55
N VAL A 119 3.61 -5.43 9.88
CA VAL A 119 2.61 -6.37 10.39
C VAL A 119 2.14 -5.95 11.78
N GLU A 120 3.06 -5.64 12.70
CA GLU A 120 2.74 -5.18 14.05
C GLU A 120 1.87 -3.94 14.04
N VAL A 121 2.24 -2.92 13.27
CA VAL A 121 1.45 -1.68 13.14
C VAL A 121 0.05 -1.97 12.61
N THR A 122 -0.08 -2.85 11.61
CA THR A 122 -1.39 -3.21 11.06
C THR A 122 -2.27 -3.88 12.10
N VAL A 123 -1.72 -4.79 12.89
CA VAL A 123 -2.46 -5.49 13.95
C VAL A 123 -2.83 -4.54 15.09
N GLU A 124 -1.91 -3.69 15.54
CA GLU A 124 -2.20 -2.72 16.59
C GLU A 124 -3.32 -1.76 16.23
N HIS A 125 -3.35 -1.27 14.98
CA HIS A 125 -4.41 -0.38 14.50
C HIS A 125 -5.78 -1.07 14.31
N ASN A 126 -5.81 -2.40 14.27
CA ASN A 126 -7.01 -3.19 14.04
C ASN A 126 -7.28 -4.20 15.16
N ARG A 127 -6.92 -3.86 16.40
CA ARG A 127 -7.13 -4.72 17.58
C ARG A 127 -8.57 -5.19 17.75
N ASP A 128 -9.52 -4.35 17.38
CA ASP A 128 -10.95 -4.66 17.40
C ASP A 128 -11.32 -5.88 16.53
N LEU A 129 -10.52 -6.18 15.50
CA LEU A 129 -10.72 -7.32 14.62
C LEU A 129 -9.99 -8.58 15.08
N PHE A 130 -8.83 -8.40 15.70
CA PHE A 130 -7.97 -9.50 16.13
C PHE A 130 -8.26 -9.94 17.58
N GLY A 131 -9.08 -9.19 18.34
CA GLY A 131 -9.42 -9.49 19.73
C GLY A 131 -8.18 -9.55 20.62
N ASP A 132 -8.12 -10.59 21.48
CA ASP A 132 -7.00 -10.81 22.41
C ASP A 132 -5.78 -11.51 21.75
N PHE A 133 -5.65 -11.42 20.45
CA PHE A 133 -4.53 -12.01 19.73
C PHE A 133 -3.21 -11.35 20.19
N GLN A 134 -2.37 -12.10 20.90
CA GLN A 134 -1.08 -11.62 21.37
C GLN A 134 -0.01 -11.91 20.31
N PHE A 135 0.45 -10.84 19.66
CA PHE A 135 1.67 -10.92 18.84
C PHE A 135 2.89 -11.03 19.75
N THR A 136 3.64 -12.07 19.59
CA THR A 136 5.00 -12.13 20.11
C THR A 136 5.93 -11.49 19.09
N THR A 137 6.51 -10.33 19.43
CA THR A 137 7.47 -9.55 18.63
C THR A 137 8.77 -10.31 18.26
N ARG A 138 8.85 -11.60 18.61
CA ARG A 138 9.98 -12.50 18.31
C ARG A 138 9.63 -13.61 17.30
N GLY A 139 8.45 -13.54 16.70
CA GLY A 139 8.07 -14.47 15.66
C GLY A 139 8.77 -14.13 14.33
N ASN A 140 9.10 -15.16 13.57
CA ASN A 140 9.54 -15.01 12.19
C ASN A 140 8.39 -14.43 11.36
N ALA A 141 8.65 -13.46 10.49
CA ALA A 141 7.61 -12.83 9.63
C ALA A 141 6.83 -13.88 8.82
N VAL A 142 7.46 -15.00 8.45
CA VAL A 142 6.80 -16.14 7.78
C VAL A 142 5.78 -16.82 8.70
N GLN A 143 6.06 -16.92 10.02
CA GLN A 143 5.13 -17.51 10.99
C GLN A 143 3.96 -16.61 11.36
N MET A 144 4.08 -15.31 11.11
CA MET A 144 3.01 -14.32 11.34
C MET A 144 1.95 -14.33 10.24
N LEU A 145 2.24 -14.95 9.09
CA LEU A 145 1.37 -15.00 7.92
C LEU A 145 0.65 -16.37 7.76
N GLU A 146 0.97 -17.37 8.59
CA GLU A 146 0.28 -18.66 8.69
C GLU A 146 -0.90 -18.58 9.68
#